data_c8f4264c0e42b0424d4f12a7bd46f291
#
_entry.id   c8f4264c0e42b0424d4f12a7bd46f291
#
_cell.length_a   1.000
_cell.length_b   1.000
_cell.length_c   1.000
_cell.angle_alpha   90.00
_cell.angle_beta   90.00
_cell.angle_gamma   90.00
#
_symmetry.space_group_name_H-M   'P 1'
#
loop_
_entity.id
_entity.type
_entity.pdbx_description
1 polymer ?
#
loop_
_entity_poly.entity_id
_entity_poly.type
_entity_poly.pdbx_seq_one_letter_code
_entity_poly.pdbx_strand_id
1 'polypeptide(L)'
;MINSNLIKNAEFLNKHNSKPNLKLGSFADMNQTHSDIVLEIDKKGTYEADALVTETKNLKLIVKTADCMPVLISDEKKVGVIHIGWKGVENKIFFKTIKKFNLSNLKVSIGPHAQKCCYEIKDDLFKKFPKSTVMKQSKKYLDLSKEIEGFCISNNIHFENSSICTIDSDSFNSYRRDNTNLRQWSIIWI
;
A
#
# COMPACT_ATOMS: atom_id res chain seq x y z
N MET A 1 -7.97 5.70 -12.63
CA MET A 1 -6.92 6.41 -11.86
C MET A 1 -7.59 7.12 -10.71
N ILE A 2 -7.03 7.06 -9.52
CA ILE A 2 -7.50 7.74 -8.31
C ILE A 2 -6.33 8.59 -7.81
N ASN A 3 -6.54 9.87 -7.63
CA ASN A 3 -5.57 10.75 -7.00
C ASN A 3 -5.82 10.80 -5.50
N SER A 4 -4.76 10.89 -4.70
CA SER A 4 -4.89 11.21 -3.28
C SER A 4 -5.45 12.64 -3.13
N ASN A 5 -6.41 12.80 -2.23
CA ASN A 5 -6.89 14.14 -1.83
C ASN A 5 -6.03 14.75 -0.73
N LEU A 6 -5.22 13.93 -0.06
CA LEU A 6 -4.43 14.30 1.09
C LEU A 6 -2.96 14.59 0.75
N ILE A 7 -2.40 13.82 -0.18
CA ILE A 7 -0.99 13.89 -0.55
C ILE A 7 -0.87 14.33 -2.02
N LYS A 8 -0.20 15.45 -2.25
CA LYS A 8 0.11 15.92 -3.60
C LYS A 8 1.01 14.90 -4.32
N ASN A 9 0.82 14.74 -5.64
CA ASN A 9 1.60 13.82 -6.47
C ASN A 9 1.54 12.34 -5.99
N ALA A 10 0.41 11.91 -5.47
CA ALA A 10 0.16 10.53 -5.06
C ALA A 10 -1.03 9.98 -5.85
N GLU A 11 -0.80 8.89 -6.58
CA GLU A 11 -1.74 8.32 -7.55
C GLU A 11 -1.86 6.80 -7.40
N PHE A 12 -3.09 6.29 -7.53
CA PHE A 12 -3.40 4.86 -7.63
C PHE A 12 -3.97 4.58 -9.01
N LEU A 13 -3.23 3.86 -9.84
CA LEU A 13 -3.66 3.51 -11.19
C LEU A 13 -4.57 2.27 -11.14
N ASN A 14 -5.47 2.16 -12.11
CA ASN A 14 -6.30 0.99 -12.29
C ASN A 14 -5.75 0.09 -13.42
N LYS A 15 -6.39 -1.05 -13.70
CA LYS A 15 -5.92 -1.98 -14.73
C LYS A 15 -5.85 -1.41 -16.15
N HIS A 16 -6.66 -0.38 -16.45
CA HIS A 16 -6.70 0.26 -17.76
C HIS A 16 -5.58 1.29 -17.97
N ASN A 17 -5.07 1.84 -16.86
CA ASN A 17 -3.96 2.80 -16.83
C ASN A 17 -2.78 2.25 -16.03
N SER A 18 -2.54 0.94 -16.10
CA SER A 18 -1.62 0.22 -15.24
C SER A 18 -0.13 0.53 -15.47
N LYS A 19 0.19 1.26 -16.52
CA LYS A 19 1.58 1.69 -16.78
C LYS A 19 1.60 3.20 -16.97
N PRO A 20 2.16 3.96 -16.03
CA PRO A 20 2.32 5.40 -16.20
C PRO A 20 3.24 5.66 -17.39
N ASN A 21 3.09 6.83 -17.99
CA ASN A 21 4.06 7.30 -18.98
C ASN A 21 5.39 7.64 -18.27
N LEU A 22 6.22 6.61 -18.09
CA LEU A 22 7.52 6.73 -17.41
C LEU A 22 8.60 7.38 -18.30
N LYS A 23 8.26 7.81 -19.53
CA LYS A 23 9.21 8.47 -20.46
C LYS A 23 9.73 9.80 -19.92
N LEU A 24 9.08 10.40 -18.95
CA LEU A 24 9.43 11.66 -18.31
C LEU A 24 9.77 11.45 -16.83
N GLY A 25 11.03 11.17 -16.53
CA GLY A 25 11.53 11.18 -15.16
C GLY A 25 12.23 9.90 -14.71
N SER A 26 12.92 10.02 -13.60
CA SER A 26 13.54 8.90 -12.89
C SER A 26 12.50 8.20 -12.04
N PHE A 27 12.52 6.86 -12.00
CA PHE A 27 11.68 6.10 -11.09
C PHE A 27 12.48 5.01 -10.37
N ALA A 28 11.95 4.61 -9.23
CA ALA A 28 12.40 3.48 -8.45
C ALA A 28 11.23 2.57 -8.10
N ASP A 29 11.43 1.28 -8.27
CA ASP A 29 10.44 0.25 -7.93
C ASP A 29 11.08 -0.90 -7.14
N MET A 30 10.31 -1.94 -6.87
CA MET A 30 10.72 -3.02 -6.00
C MET A 30 10.46 -4.40 -6.62
N ASN A 31 11.39 -5.31 -6.37
CA ASN A 31 11.13 -6.75 -6.39
C ASN A 31 10.48 -7.13 -5.04
N GLN A 32 9.15 -7.09 -5.01
CA GLN A 32 8.34 -7.27 -3.81
C GLN A 32 8.21 -8.75 -3.48
N THR A 33 8.68 -9.17 -2.32
CA THR A 33 8.67 -10.57 -1.87
C THR A 33 7.82 -10.80 -0.60
N HIS A 34 7.02 -9.80 -0.22
CA HIS A 34 6.28 -9.75 1.05
C HIS A 34 7.24 -9.79 2.26
N SER A 35 8.39 -9.16 2.10
CA SER A 35 9.36 -8.92 3.17
C SER A 35 8.92 -7.77 4.09
N ASP A 36 9.77 -7.42 5.01
CA ASP A 36 9.65 -6.24 5.87
C ASP A 36 10.84 -5.28 5.68
N ILE A 37 11.52 -5.41 4.53
CA ILE A 37 12.66 -4.59 4.15
C ILE A 37 12.19 -3.21 3.72
N VAL A 38 12.75 -2.18 4.37
CA VAL A 38 12.50 -0.76 4.10
C VAL A 38 13.82 -0.11 3.71
N LEU A 39 13.90 0.42 2.51
CA LEU A 39 15.09 1.10 2.01
C LEU A 39 14.83 2.60 1.84
N GLU A 40 15.80 3.41 2.25
CA GLU A 40 15.87 4.83 1.91
C GLU A 40 16.83 4.99 0.74
N ILE A 41 16.36 5.63 -0.33
CA ILE A 41 17.05 5.66 -1.62
C ILE A 41 17.13 7.07 -2.20
N ASP A 42 18.14 7.33 -3.03
CA ASP A 42 18.37 8.59 -3.72
C ASP A 42 18.48 8.47 -5.25
N LYS A 43 18.41 7.24 -5.78
CA LYS A 43 18.61 6.92 -7.21
C LYS A 43 17.50 6.08 -7.78
N LYS A 44 17.32 6.18 -9.10
CA LYS A 44 16.46 5.28 -9.87
C LYS A 44 16.99 3.85 -9.84
N GLY A 45 16.10 2.89 -9.93
CA GLY A 45 16.44 1.46 -9.97
C GLY A 45 15.34 0.55 -9.46
N THR A 46 15.61 -0.75 -9.47
CA THR A 46 14.76 -1.77 -8.85
C THR A 46 15.47 -2.31 -7.62
N TYR A 47 14.76 -2.36 -6.50
CA TYR A 47 15.33 -2.68 -5.19
C TYR A 47 14.67 -3.92 -4.58
N GLU A 48 15.45 -4.74 -3.90
CA GLU A 48 14.94 -5.90 -3.13
C GLU A 48 14.33 -5.38 -1.80
N ALA A 49 13.04 -5.02 -1.83
CA ALA A 49 12.34 -4.43 -0.71
C ALA A 49 10.81 -4.52 -0.89
N ASP A 50 10.09 -4.22 0.17
CA ASP A 50 8.64 -4.02 0.14
C ASP A 50 8.23 -2.61 0.61
N ALA A 51 9.20 -1.74 0.93
CA ALA A 51 8.99 -0.31 1.12
C ALA A 51 10.21 0.51 0.65
N LEU A 52 9.95 1.62 -0.03
CA LEU A 52 10.95 2.63 -0.41
C LEU A 52 10.59 3.98 0.17
N VAL A 53 11.62 4.73 0.56
CA VAL A 53 11.51 6.10 1.07
C VAL A 53 12.53 6.97 0.35
N THR A 54 12.19 8.23 0.02
CA THR A 54 13.13 9.18 -0.59
C THR A 54 12.87 10.63 -0.19
N GLU A 55 13.91 11.44 -0.18
CA GLU A 55 13.88 12.92 -0.16
C GLU A 55 14.21 13.51 -1.54
N THR A 56 14.55 12.65 -2.51
CA THR A 56 15.01 13.10 -3.84
C THR A 56 13.84 13.63 -4.66
N LYS A 57 13.90 14.90 -5.02
CA LYS A 57 12.89 15.54 -5.87
C LYS A 57 12.81 14.88 -7.24
N ASN A 58 11.58 14.76 -7.76
CA ASN A 58 11.29 14.17 -9.08
C ASN A 58 11.67 12.68 -9.24
N LEU A 59 12.10 12.01 -8.18
CA LEU A 59 12.24 10.55 -8.17
C LEU A 59 10.88 9.91 -7.84
N LYS A 60 10.27 9.25 -8.82
CA LYS A 60 8.98 8.58 -8.66
C LYS A 60 9.17 7.24 -7.98
N LEU A 61 8.56 7.04 -6.82
CA LEU A 61 8.49 5.74 -6.17
C LEU A 61 7.26 4.98 -6.64
N ILE A 62 7.41 3.69 -6.90
CA ILE A 62 6.36 2.83 -7.44
C ILE A 62 6.19 1.58 -6.58
N VAL A 63 4.95 1.28 -6.22
CA VAL A 63 4.55 -0.01 -5.65
C VAL A 63 3.51 -0.68 -6.56
N LYS A 64 3.61 -2.00 -6.72
CA LYS A 64 2.79 -2.80 -7.63
C LYS A 64 1.96 -3.79 -6.82
N THR A 65 0.64 -3.80 -7.03
CA THR A 65 -0.26 -4.65 -6.24
C THR A 65 -1.34 -5.32 -7.10
N ALA A 66 -1.84 -6.45 -6.62
CA ALA A 66 -3.11 -7.06 -6.96
C ALA A 66 -3.60 -7.76 -5.70
N ASP A 67 -4.54 -7.14 -4.99
CA ASP A 67 -5.09 -7.46 -3.67
C ASP A 67 -4.28 -6.99 -2.46
N CYS A 68 -2.94 -7.04 -2.49
CA CYS A 68 -2.15 -6.43 -1.41
C CYS A 68 -2.40 -4.92 -1.35
N MET A 69 -2.30 -4.35 -0.17
CA MET A 69 -2.57 -2.95 0.11
C MET A 69 -1.37 -2.07 -0.24
N PRO A 70 -1.49 -1.15 -1.21
CA PRO A 70 -0.50 -0.10 -1.44
C PRO A 70 -0.75 1.04 -0.45
N VAL A 71 0.30 1.49 0.22
CA VAL A 71 0.24 2.67 1.08
C VAL A 71 1.26 3.70 0.60
N LEU A 72 0.78 4.91 0.37
CA LEU A 72 1.58 6.08 0.01
C LEU A 72 1.66 7.01 1.23
N ILE A 73 2.85 7.47 1.58
CA ILE A 73 3.07 8.30 2.76
C ILE A 73 3.94 9.51 2.44
N SER A 74 3.71 10.62 3.15
CA SER A 74 4.49 11.85 3.03
C SER A 74 4.51 12.62 4.35
N ASP A 75 5.65 13.27 4.65
CA ASP A 75 5.78 14.27 5.72
C ASP A 75 6.22 15.65 5.18
N GLU A 76 5.95 15.89 3.87
CA GLU A 76 6.33 17.10 3.11
C GLU A 76 7.81 17.14 2.68
N LYS A 77 8.73 16.52 3.42
CA LYS A 77 10.16 16.42 3.06
C LYS A 77 10.46 15.10 2.39
N LYS A 78 9.84 14.04 2.88
CA LYS A 78 10.00 12.66 2.40
C LYS A 78 8.71 12.12 1.83
N VAL A 79 8.84 11.21 0.88
CA VAL A 79 7.74 10.37 0.42
C VAL A 79 8.14 8.91 0.50
N GLY A 80 7.13 8.03 0.62
CA GLY A 80 7.36 6.59 0.65
C GLY A 80 6.22 5.80 0.03
N VAL A 81 6.58 4.62 -0.46
CA VAL A 81 5.66 3.59 -0.93
C VAL A 81 5.83 2.33 -0.11
N ILE A 82 4.74 1.66 0.24
CA ILE A 82 4.77 0.43 1.02
C ILE A 82 3.84 -0.61 0.38
N HIS A 83 4.36 -1.82 0.17
CA HIS A 83 3.59 -2.98 -0.22
C HIS A 83 3.19 -3.77 1.03
N ILE A 84 1.89 -3.90 1.29
CA ILE A 84 1.39 -4.56 2.49
C ILE A 84 0.41 -5.67 2.15
N GLY A 85 0.89 -6.90 2.13
CA GLY A 85 0.07 -8.10 2.25
C GLY A 85 -0.08 -8.51 3.71
N TRP A 86 -0.74 -9.63 4.01
CA TRP A 86 -0.89 -10.12 5.38
C TRP A 86 0.46 -10.37 6.09
N LYS A 87 1.50 -10.81 5.36
CA LYS A 87 2.86 -10.93 5.92
C LYS A 87 3.44 -9.57 6.31
N GLY A 88 3.19 -8.54 5.50
CA GLY A 88 3.62 -7.17 5.81
C GLY A 88 2.93 -6.61 7.06
N VAL A 89 1.64 -6.94 7.28
CA VAL A 89 0.94 -6.60 8.54
C VAL A 89 1.59 -7.35 9.71
N GLU A 90 1.81 -8.67 9.58
CA GLU A 90 2.44 -9.50 10.60
C GLU A 90 3.84 -8.97 10.99
N ASN A 91 4.66 -8.65 10.00
CA ASN A 91 6.05 -8.20 10.18
C ASN A 91 6.16 -6.68 10.45
N LYS A 92 5.01 -5.98 10.55
CA LYS A 92 4.93 -4.56 10.93
C LYS A 92 5.68 -3.61 9.99
N ILE A 93 5.66 -3.88 8.67
CA ILE A 93 6.40 -3.07 7.69
C ILE A 93 5.98 -1.59 7.71
N PHE A 94 4.69 -1.29 7.88
CA PHE A 94 4.21 0.09 8.02
C PHE A 94 4.92 0.81 9.18
N PHE A 95 4.95 0.19 10.36
CA PHE A 95 5.56 0.77 11.56
C PHE A 95 7.09 0.90 11.45
N LYS A 96 7.74 0.01 10.68
CA LYS A 96 9.16 0.15 10.36
C LYS A 96 9.40 1.34 9.44
N THR A 97 8.53 1.54 8.46
CA THR A 97 8.65 2.61 7.47
C THR A 97 8.43 3.99 8.10
N ILE A 98 7.38 4.18 8.90
CA ILE A 98 7.06 5.48 9.49
C ILE A 98 8.12 6.00 10.46
N LYS A 99 8.99 5.13 11.00
CA LYS A 99 10.15 5.57 11.82
C LYS A 99 11.13 6.46 11.05
N LYS A 100 11.07 6.49 9.72
CA LYS A 100 11.89 7.32 8.85
C LYS A 100 11.28 8.71 8.58
N PHE A 101 10.07 8.97 9.11
CA PHE A 101 9.28 10.18 8.87
C PHE A 101 9.07 10.99 10.14
N ASN A 102 8.79 12.27 9.95
CA ASN A 102 8.28 13.11 11.04
C ASN A 102 6.79 12.84 11.23
N LEU A 103 6.42 12.22 12.35
CA LEU A 103 5.04 11.83 12.62
C LEU A 103 4.07 13.01 12.75
N SER A 104 4.54 14.20 13.19
CA SER A 104 3.69 15.37 13.34
C SER A 104 3.13 15.90 12.01
N ASN A 105 3.81 15.65 10.91
CA ASN A 105 3.40 16.06 9.56
C ASN A 105 3.06 14.87 8.65
N LEU A 106 3.02 13.66 9.21
CA LEU A 106 2.79 12.46 8.43
C LEU A 106 1.37 12.45 7.85
N LYS A 107 1.29 12.18 6.57
CA LYS A 107 0.06 11.92 5.81
C LYS A 107 0.11 10.52 5.23
N VAL A 108 -0.99 9.79 5.34
CA VAL A 108 -1.09 8.39 4.90
C VAL A 108 -2.25 8.23 3.92
N SER A 109 -1.97 7.72 2.73
CA SER A 109 -2.99 7.42 1.72
C SER A 109 -2.99 5.92 1.42
N ILE A 110 -4.11 5.24 1.70
CA ILE A 110 -4.31 3.81 1.51
C ILE A 110 -5.08 3.58 0.22
N GLY A 111 -4.45 2.90 -0.73
CA GLY A 111 -5.04 2.65 -2.04
C GLY A 111 -5.94 1.41 -2.10
N PRO A 112 -6.48 1.13 -3.29
CA PRO A 112 -7.32 -0.04 -3.54
C PRO A 112 -6.63 -1.36 -3.20
N HIS A 113 -7.31 -2.21 -2.44
CA HIS A 113 -6.79 -3.51 -1.97
C HIS A 113 -7.93 -4.47 -1.65
N ALA A 114 -7.62 -5.72 -1.33
CA ALA A 114 -8.59 -6.70 -0.86
C ALA A 114 -9.19 -6.26 0.48
N GLN A 115 -10.48 -5.97 0.50
CA GLN A 115 -11.21 -5.46 1.66
C GLN A 115 -11.89 -6.58 2.46
N LYS A 116 -12.27 -6.28 3.69
CA LYS A 116 -13.05 -7.17 4.57
C LYS A 116 -14.43 -7.60 4.04
N CYS A 117 -14.88 -7.08 2.90
CA CYS A 117 -16.06 -7.58 2.22
C CYS A 117 -15.79 -8.94 1.55
N CYS A 118 -14.58 -9.12 1.01
CA CYS A 118 -14.25 -10.18 0.05
C CYS A 118 -12.96 -10.96 0.40
N TYR A 119 -12.08 -10.43 1.27
CA TYR A 119 -10.82 -11.08 1.61
C TYR A 119 -11.01 -12.20 2.62
N GLU A 120 -11.64 -13.30 2.17
CA GLU A 120 -11.86 -14.50 2.98
C GLU A 120 -10.53 -15.16 3.37
N ILE A 121 -10.41 -15.54 4.65
CA ILE A 121 -9.20 -16.17 5.23
C ILE A 121 -9.57 -17.48 5.96
N LYS A 122 -8.58 -18.35 6.13
CA LYS A 122 -8.69 -19.60 6.89
C LYS A 122 -8.25 -19.41 8.35
N ASP A 123 -8.36 -20.49 9.12
CA ASP A 123 -8.09 -20.50 10.56
C ASP A 123 -6.65 -20.14 10.94
N ASP A 124 -5.70 -20.45 10.09
CA ASP A 124 -4.29 -20.11 10.27
C ASP A 124 -4.05 -18.58 10.31
N LEU A 125 -4.64 -17.85 9.37
CA LEU A 125 -4.59 -16.38 9.38
C LEU A 125 -5.49 -15.77 10.45
N PHE A 126 -6.64 -16.35 10.73
CA PHE A 126 -7.49 -15.89 11.83
C PHE A 126 -6.77 -15.89 13.17
N LYS A 127 -6.01 -16.96 13.47
CA LYS A 127 -5.21 -17.04 14.71
C LYS A 127 -4.17 -15.94 14.82
N LYS A 128 -3.61 -15.48 13.70
CA LYS A 128 -2.65 -14.37 13.64
C LYS A 128 -3.31 -12.99 13.79
N PHE A 129 -4.51 -12.81 13.24
CA PHE A 129 -5.19 -11.52 13.14
C PHE A 129 -6.60 -11.53 13.73
N PRO A 130 -6.82 -12.01 14.96
CA PRO A 130 -8.19 -12.11 15.51
C PRO A 130 -8.87 -10.75 15.64
N LYS A 131 -8.11 -9.69 15.95
CA LYS A 131 -8.65 -8.33 16.11
C LYS A 131 -8.94 -7.64 14.77
N SER A 132 -8.31 -8.07 13.68
CA SER A 132 -8.49 -7.51 12.33
C SER A 132 -9.37 -8.40 11.44
N THR A 133 -10.03 -9.41 12.01
CA THR A 133 -10.95 -10.30 11.30
C THR A 133 -12.40 -9.94 11.60
N VAL A 134 -13.20 -9.91 10.54
CA VAL A 134 -14.66 -9.75 10.60
C VAL A 134 -15.32 -11.09 10.29
N MET A 135 -16.27 -11.49 11.16
CA MET A 135 -17.08 -12.70 10.96
C MET A 135 -18.35 -12.35 10.18
N LYS A 136 -18.64 -13.08 9.09
CA LYS A 136 -19.89 -12.97 8.34
C LYS A 136 -20.35 -14.38 7.92
N GLN A 137 -21.57 -14.79 8.28
CA GLN A 137 -22.15 -16.09 7.88
C GLN A 137 -21.16 -17.25 8.08
N SER A 138 -20.54 -17.36 9.26
CA SER A 138 -19.54 -18.37 9.62
C SER A 138 -18.21 -18.31 8.83
N LYS A 139 -18.02 -17.34 7.97
CA LYS A 139 -16.77 -17.08 7.24
C LYS A 139 -15.97 -15.94 7.88
N LYS A 140 -14.66 -15.98 7.67
CA LYS A 140 -13.68 -15.05 8.24
C LYS A 140 -13.11 -14.17 7.16
N TYR A 141 -13.14 -12.85 7.36
CA TYR A 141 -12.64 -11.87 6.40
C TYR A 141 -11.62 -10.96 7.06
N LEU A 142 -10.44 -10.81 6.46
CA LEU A 142 -9.37 -9.98 7.00
C LEU A 142 -9.54 -8.51 6.56
N ASP A 143 -9.43 -7.61 7.52
CA ASP A 143 -9.32 -6.16 7.32
C ASP A 143 -7.84 -5.77 7.41
N LEU A 144 -7.17 -5.64 6.25
CA LEU A 144 -5.74 -5.32 6.18
C LEU A 144 -5.41 -3.92 6.70
N SER A 145 -6.31 -2.97 6.52
CA SER A 145 -6.07 -1.55 6.87
C SER A 145 -6.33 -1.23 8.34
N LYS A 146 -7.08 -2.07 9.06
CA LYS A 146 -7.59 -1.78 10.41
C LYS A 146 -6.52 -1.33 11.40
N GLU A 147 -5.36 -1.98 11.41
CA GLU A 147 -4.30 -1.65 12.36
C GLU A 147 -3.65 -0.30 12.04
N ILE A 148 -3.48 0.00 10.74
CA ILE A 148 -2.91 1.28 10.27
C ILE A 148 -3.87 2.42 10.56
N GLU A 149 -5.15 2.25 10.22
CA GLU A 149 -6.19 3.25 10.51
C GLU A 149 -6.30 3.52 12.01
N GLY A 150 -6.34 2.46 12.82
CA GLY A 150 -6.37 2.59 14.28
C GLY A 150 -5.16 3.35 14.84
N PHE A 151 -3.97 3.09 14.29
CA PHE A 151 -2.76 3.83 14.66
C PHE A 151 -2.84 5.30 14.26
N CYS A 152 -3.28 5.59 13.04
CA CYS A 152 -3.43 6.97 12.57
C CYS A 152 -4.41 7.76 13.44
N ILE A 153 -5.58 7.18 13.76
CA ILE A 153 -6.58 7.78 14.65
C ILE A 153 -5.98 8.07 16.04
N SER A 154 -5.31 7.07 16.64
CA SER A 154 -4.77 7.20 17.99
C SER A 154 -3.62 8.20 18.11
N ASN A 155 -2.97 8.54 17.01
CA ASN A 155 -1.83 9.47 16.97
C ASN A 155 -2.14 10.80 16.25
N ASN A 156 -3.41 11.07 15.92
CA ASN A 156 -3.86 12.26 15.18
C ASN A 156 -3.13 12.45 13.84
N ILE A 157 -2.79 11.34 13.15
CA ILE A 157 -2.17 11.36 11.83
C ILE A 157 -3.28 11.47 10.79
N HIS A 158 -3.13 12.41 9.85
CA HIS A 158 -4.06 12.55 8.75
C HIS A 158 -3.95 11.36 7.80
N PHE A 159 -5.06 10.67 7.55
CA PHE A 159 -5.10 9.57 6.60
C PHE A 159 -6.37 9.56 5.76
N GLU A 160 -6.30 8.89 4.64
CA GLU A 160 -7.42 8.53 3.79
C GLU A 160 -7.32 7.07 3.38
N ASN A 161 -8.46 6.44 3.13
CA ASN A 161 -8.56 5.10 2.55
C ASN A 161 -9.52 5.15 1.36
N SER A 162 -9.08 4.67 0.20
CA SER A 162 -9.93 4.60 -0.99
C SER A 162 -11.20 3.76 -0.78
N SER A 163 -11.15 2.84 0.19
CA SER A 163 -12.23 1.88 0.50
C SER A 163 -12.71 1.06 -0.71
N ILE A 164 -11.87 0.96 -1.75
CA ILE A 164 -12.17 0.18 -2.95
C ILE A 164 -11.59 -1.23 -2.80
N CYS A 165 -12.46 -2.24 -2.93
CA CYS A 165 -12.07 -3.62 -2.92
C CYS A 165 -11.63 -4.09 -4.31
N THR A 166 -10.37 -4.54 -4.46
CA THR A 166 -9.86 -5.04 -5.74
C THR A 166 -10.50 -6.37 -6.16
N ILE A 167 -10.96 -7.19 -5.20
CA ILE A 167 -11.65 -8.44 -5.48
C ILE A 167 -13.04 -8.20 -6.06
N ASP A 168 -13.74 -7.16 -5.56
CA ASP A 168 -15.10 -6.82 -5.96
C ASP A 168 -15.15 -5.93 -7.22
N SER A 169 -14.13 -5.12 -7.44
CA SER A 169 -14.09 -4.14 -8.52
C SER A 169 -13.40 -4.67 -9.76
N ASP A 170 -14.12 -4.71 -10.88
CA ASP A 170 -13.57 -5.06 -12.20
C ASP A 170 -12.59 -4.02 -12.76
N SER A 171 -12.48 -2.87 -12.15
CA SER A 171 -11.52 -1.83 -12.56
C SER A 171 -10.09 -2.12 -12.12
N PHE A 172 -9.87 -3.11 -11.25
CA PHE A 172 -8.56 -3.45 -10.70
C PHE A 172 -8.18 -4.90 -10.96
N ASN A 173 -6.87 -5.17 -11.07
CA ASN A 173 -6.35 -6.52 -11.09
C ASN A 173 -6.53 -7.14 -9.69
N SER A 174 -7.00 -8.37 -9.64
CA SER A 174 -7.12 -9.15 -8.42
C SER A 174 -6.52 -10.53 -8.62
N TYR A 175 -5.51 -10.86 -7.82
CA TYR A 175 -4.94 -12.20 -7.81
C TYR A 175 -5.95 -13.22 -7.27
N ARG A 176 -6.70 -12.85 -6.24
CA ARG A 176 -7.70 -13.73 -5.60
C ARG A 176 -8.84 -14.08 -6.55
N ARG A 177 -9.34 -13.09 -7.33
CA ARG A 177 -10.44 -13.30 -8.29
C ARG A 177 -9.97 -13.99 -9.57
N ASP A 178 -8.86 -13.52 -10.15
CA ASP A 178 -8.48 -13.83 -11.53
C ASP A 178 -7.22 -14.70 -11.65
N ASN A 179 -6.53 -15.00 -10.54
CA ASN A 179 -5.21 -15.66 -10.52
C ASN A 179 -4.19 -15.01 -11.49
N THR A 180 -4.26 -13.70 -11.64
CA THR A 180 -3.49 -12.93 -12.62
C THR A 180 -2.10 -12.54 -12.10
N ASN A 181 -1.11 -12.50 -12.99
CA ASN A 181 0.19 -11.90 -12.72
C ASN A 181 0.26 -10.40 -13.03
N LEU A 182 -0.83 -9.82 -13.55
CA LEU A 182 -0.90 -8.39 -13.79
C LEU A 182 -1.03 -7.62 -12.46
N ARG A 183 -0.48 -6.41 -12.44
CA ARG A 183 -0.49 -5.53 -11.26
C ARG A 183 -0.92 -4.13 -11.69
N GLN A 184 -1.68 -3.45 -10.84
CA GLN A 184 -1.82 -1.99 -10.89
C GLN A 184 -0.67 -1.35 -10.12
N TRP A 185 -0.36 -0.11 -10.46
CA TRP A 185 0.74 0.63 -9.89
C TRP A 185 0.22 1.79 -9.05
N SER A 186 0.89 2.05 -7.96
CA SER A 186 0.67 3.25 -7.17
C SER A 186 1.98 4.03 -7.11
N ILE A 187 1.89 5.35 -7.22
CA ILE A 187 3.05 6.20 -7.50
C ILE A 187 2.99 7.42 -6.60
N ILE A 188 4.15 7.84 -6.11
CA ILE A 188 4.31 9.08 -5.36
C ILE A 188 5.67 9.72 -5.66
N TRP A 189 5.73 11.07 -5.64
CA TRP A 189 6.98 11.84 -5.75
C TRP A 189 6.88 13.21 -5.07
N ILE A 190 8.04 13.84 -4.79
CA ILE A 190 8.13 15.22 -4.29
C ILE A 190 8.30 16.18 -5.47
#